data_adff3bd1c4ef0929d7e3ce6fd414940a
#
_entry.id   adff3bd1c4ef0929d7e3ce6fd414940a
#
_cell.length_a   1.000
_cell.length_b   1.000
_cell.length_c   1.000
_cell.angle_alpha   90.00
_cell.angle_beta   90.00
_cell.angle_gamma   90.00
#
_symmetry.space_group_name_H-M   'P 1'
#
loop_
_entity.id
_entity.type
_entity.pdbx_description
1 polymer ?
#
loop_
_entity_poly.entity_id
_entity_poly.type
_entity_poly.pdbx_seq_one_letter_code
_entity_poly.pdbx_strand_id
1 'polypeptide(L)'
;VDVAIGGEGTAVVDVTNTGDVAGSSAVELYVQAPYTEGGIEKAAVQLLDFGKTKVLEPGETETVTITFDPQYMASYDEDAVKENGTQGAWVLDAGDYYFAVGNGAHEALNNILAKKTGSTDNLIAINEDENITADNAIVWNLGEKNQETYSVGVENALQDADINNFIENTVEYTTRSDWSKGWTPVEAITPTEEMMVGLTNNTYSLTENSDYNE
;
A
#
# COMPACT_ATOMS: atom_id res chain seq x y z
N VAL A 1 2.04 8.74 19.25
CA VAL A 1 2.04 7.28 19.09
C VAL A 1 3.08 6.68 20.03
N ASP A 2 2.70 5.62 20.71
CA ASP A 2 3.59 4.78 21.51
C ASP A 2 3.49 3.34 20.96
N VAL A 3 4.64 2.65 20.83
CA VAL A 3 4.70 1.31 20.22
C VAL A 3 5.55 0.39 21.07
N ALA A 4 4.97 -0.67 21.60
CA ALA A 4 5.67 -1.71 22.32
C ALA A 4 5.74 -3.00 21.47
N ILE A 5 6.92 -3.34 20.97
CA ILE A 5 7.11 -4.59 20.19
C ILE A 5 6.86 -5.80 21.08
N GLY A 6 5.99 -6.71 20.66
CA GLY A 6 5.51 -7.84 21.44
C GLY A 6 4.44 -7.48 22.47
N GLY A 7 3.98 -6.25 22.47
CA GLY A 7 2.89 -5.72 23.29
C GLY A 7 1.86 -4.99 22.43
N GLU A 8 1.33 -3.89 22.93
CA GLU A 8 0.34 -3.06 22.25
C GLU A 8 0.96 -1.74 21.75
N GLY A 9 0.43 -1.22 20.67
CA GLY A 9 0.64 0.16 20.22
C GLY A 9 -0.57 1.02 20.55
N THR A 10 -0.36 2.30 20.81
CA THR A 10 -1.42 3.28 21.02
C THR A 10 -1.17 4.56 20.24
N ALA A 11 -2.24 5.10 19.65
CA ALA A 11 -2.27 6.43 19.05
C ALA A 11 -3.36 7.26 19.71
N VAL A 12 -3.06 8.51 19.98
CA VAL A 12 -3.99 9.48 20.57
C VAL A 12 -4.23 10.59 19.56
N VAL A 13 -5.49 10.85 19.22
CA VAL A 13 -5.89 11.78 18.17
C VAL A 13 -7.00 12.69 18.69
N ASP A 14 -6.83 14.01 18.57
CA ASP A 14 -7.88 14.98 18.84
C ASP A 14 -8.70 15.22 17.56
N VAL A 15 -10.01 15.03 17.66
CA VAL A 15 -10.95 15.19 16.54
C VAL A 15 -11.93 16.30 16.87
N THR A 16 -11.99 17.31 16.02
CA THR A 16 -12.89 18.45 16.17
C THR A 16 -13.94 18.48 15.06
N ASN A 17 -15.19 18.63 15.42
CA ASN A 17 -16.25 18.89 14.46
C ASN A 17 -16.15 20.33 13.94
N THR A 18 -15.69 20.51 12.74
CA THR A 18 -15.55 21.83 12.06
C THR A 18 -16.77 22.18 11.20
N GLY A 19 -17.77 21.28 11.12
CA GLY A 19 -19.01 21.50 10.38
C GLY A 19 -20.07 22.26 11.19
N ASP A 20 -21.19 22.52 10.55
CA ASP A 20 -22.33 23.26 11.12
C ASP A 20 -23.40 22.35 11.76
N VAL A 21 -23.22 21.03 11.69
CA VAL A 21 -24.19 20.03 12.16
C VAL A 21 -23.50 19.02 13.06
N ALA A 22 -24.19 18.59 14.12
CA ALA A 22 -23.70 17.53 15.00
C ALA A 22 -23.51 16.21 14.23
N GLY A 23 -22.36 15.54 14.45
CA GLY A 23 -22.00 14.31 13.77
C GLY A 23 -20.92 13.51 14.47
N SER A 24 -20.73 12.28 14.03
CA SER A 24 -19.63 11.42 14.49
C SER A 24 -18.75 11.02 13.31
N SER A 25 -17.45 10.84 13.54
CA SER A 25 -16.48 10.43 12.51
C SER A 25 -15.74 9.18 12.93
N ALA A 26 -15.38 8.34 11.95
CA ALA A 26 -14.36 7.33 12.11
C ALA A 26 -12.98 8.00 12.02
N VAL A 27 -12.04 7.52 12.83
CA VAL A 27 -10.63 7.94 12.81
C VAL A 27 -9.81 6.72 12.45
N GLU A 28 -9.31 6.67 11.25
CA GLU A 28 -8.56 5.54 10.74
C GLU A 28 -7.06 5.79 10.92
N LEU A 29 -6.35 4.84 11.54
CA LEU A 29 -4.92 4.90 11.77
C LEU A 29 -4.19 4.04 10.74
N TYR A 30 -3.32 4.67 10.01
CA TYR A 30 -2.49 4.04 8.97
C TYR A 30 -1.01 4.06 9.34
N VAL A 31 -0.25 3.14 8.78
CA VAL A 31 1.21 3.11 8.86
C VAL A 31 1.84 2.91 7.50
N GLN A 32 2.98 3.56 7.28
CA GLN A 32 3.94 3.23 6.23
C GLN A 32 5.21 2.72 6.89
N ALA A 33 5.55 1.46 6.64
CA ALA A 33 6.80 0.87 7.09
C ALA A 33 7.99 1.34 6.24
N PRO A 34 9.22 1.30 6.79
CA PRO A 34 10.43 1.60 6.02
C PRO A 34 10.57 0.61 4.86
N TYR A 35 10.90 1.14 3.66
CA TYR A 35 11.10 0.36 2.46
C TYR A 35 12.49 0.64 1.89
N THR A 36 13.20 -0.44 1.54
CA THR A 36 14.48 -0.38 0.83
C THR A 36 14.29 -1.06 -0.51
N GLU A 37 14.77 -0.44 -1.58
CA GLU A 37 14.72 -1.01 -2.92
C GLU A 37 15.43 -2.37 -2.96
N GLY A 38 14.77 -3.37 -3.51
CA GLY A 38 15.24 -4.76 -3.53
C GLY A 38 15.13 -5.50 -2.19
N GLY A 39 14.57 -4.88 -1.17
CA GLY A 39 14.22 -5.52 0.10
C GLY A 39 12.81 -6.12 0.11
N ILE A 40 12.32 -6.44 1.31
CA ILE A 40 10.99 -7.04 1.50
C ILE A 40 9.92 -6.10 0.93
N GLU A 41 9.03 -6.66 0.11
CA GLU A 41 7.90 -5.92 -0.45
C GLU A 41 6.90 -5.53 0.64
N LYS A 42 6.40 -4.29 0.55
CA LYS A 42 5.51 -3.69 1.54
C LYS A 42 4.43 -2.85 0.88
N ALA A 43 3.30 -2.73 1.54
CA ALA A 43 2.28 -1.76 1.14
C ALA A 43 2.82 -0.32 1.24
N ALA A 44 2.36 0.55 0.33
CA ALA A 44 2.68 1.99 0.41
C ALA A 44 2.11 2.63 1.67
N VAL A 45 0.94 2.15 2.11
CA VAL A 45 0.28 2.51 3.36
C VAL A 45 -0.64 1.36 3.75
N GLN A 46 -0.80 1.11 5.05
CA GLN A 46 -1.59 0.00 5.58
C GLN A 46 -2.45 0.51 6.74
N LEU A 47 -3.74 0.16 6.74
CA LEU A 47 -4.62 0.39 7.89
C LEU A 47 -4.18 -0.51 9.05
N LEU A 48 -3.96 0.09 10.22
CA LEU A 48 -3.67 -0.65 11.45
C LEU A 48 -4.92 -0.91 12.27
N ASP A 49 -5.66 0.15 12.56
CA ASP A 49 -6.89 0.08 13.35
C ASP A 49 -7.67 1.38 13.16
N PHE A 50 -8.83 1.48 13.80
CA PHE A 50 -9.66 2.67 13.76
C PHE A 50 -10.37 2.90 15.10
N GLY A 51 -10.69 4.16 15.36
CA GLY A 51 -11.59 4.58 16.44
C GLY A 51 -12.80 5.30 15.89
N LYS A 52 -13.76 5.61 16.74
CA LYS A 52 -14.93 6.40 16.37
C LYS A 52 -15.24 7.40 17.47
N THR A 53 -15.52 8.64 17.08
CA THR A 53 -15.99 9.67 18.01
C THR A 53 -17.43 9.38 18.45
N LYS A 54 -17.82 9.90 19.61
CA LYS A 54 -19.24 10.16 19.90
C LYS A 54 -19.81 11.16 18.89
N VAL A 55 -21.08 11.47 19.00
CA VAL A 55 -21.67 12.62 18.28
C VAL A 55 -21.09 13.90 18.87
N LEU A 56 -20.41 14.70 18.05
CA LEU A 56 -19.80 15.98 18.43
C LEU A 56 -20.69 17.12 17.91
N GLU A 57 -20.99 18.07 18.78
CA GLU A 57 -21.61 19.32 18.36
C GLU A 57 -20.62 20.19 17.54
N PRO A 58 -21.08 21.15 16.71
CA PRO A 58 -20.21 22.08 16.01
C PRO A 58 -19.21 22.75 16.95
N GLY A 59 -17.91 22.64 16.63
CA GLY A 59 -16.78 23.15 17.43
C GLY A 59 -16.38 22.26 18.61
N GLU A 60 -17.08 21.14 18.87
CA GLU A 60 -16.69 20.21 19.94
C GLU A 60 -15.51 19.35 19.51
N THR A 61 -14.61 19.07 20.47
CA THR A 61 -13.42 18.21 20.28
C THR A 61 -13.50 16.99 21.20
N GLU A 62 -13.11 15.84 20.69
CA GLU A 62 -12.91 14.62 21.47
C GLU A 62 -11.52 14.04 21.21
N THR A 63 -10.89 13.56 22.28
CA THR A 63 -9.65 12.78 22.17
C THR A 63 -10.01 11.30 22.00
N VAL A 64 -9.64 10.72 20.86
CA VAL A 64 -9.82 9.30 20.53
C VAL A 64 -8.51 8.58 20.76
N THR A 65 -8.55 7.49 21.51
CA THR A 65 -7.40 6.58 21.67
C THR A 65 -7.63 5.34 20.82
N ILE A 66 -6.70 5.03 19.95
CA ILE A 66 -6.70 3.85 19.09
C ILE A 66 -5.61 2.92 19.57
N THR A 67 -5.96 1.69 19.92
CA THR A 67 -5.01 0.65 20.32
C THR A 67 -4.84 -0.32 19.17
N PHE A 68 -3.61 -0.68 18.83
CA PHE A 68 -3.32 -1.58 17.72
C PHE A 68 -2.26 -2.62 18.09
N ASP A 69 -2.23 -3.72 17.34
CA ASP A 69 -1.19 -4.74 17.47
C ASP A 69 -0.03 -4.42 16.50
N PRO A 70 1.18 -4.16 17.02
CA PRO A 70 2.34 -3.88 16.17
C PRO A 70 2.75 -5.04 15.25
N GLN A 71 2.23 -6.25 15.45
CA GLN A 71 2.42 -7.36 14.53
C GLN A 71 1.97 -7.00 13.11
N TYR A 72 0.90 -6.20 12.99
CA TYR A 72 0.39 -5.78 11.67
C TYR A 72 1.29 -4.79 10.93
N MET A 73 2.35 -4.30 11.58
CA MET A 73 3.37 -3.48 10.92
C MET A 73 4.48 -4.34 10.29
N ALA A 74 4.53 -5.63 10.64
CA ALA A 74 5.54 -6.55 10.13
C ALA A 74 5.22 -7.00 8.69
N SER A 75 6.27 -7.30 7.94
CA SER A 75 6.19 -7.89 6.60
C SER A 75 6.81 -9.28 6.62
N TYR A 76 6.24 -10.23 5.88
CA TYR A 76 6.81 -11.57 5.79
C TYR A 76 8.00 -11.57 4.84
N ASP A 77 9.11 -12.13 5.31
CA ASP A 77 10.34 -12.36 4.56
C ASP A 77 10.60 -13.86 4.52
N GLU A 78 10.45 -14.45 3.35
CA GLU A 78 10.63 -15.90 3.16
C GLU A 78 12.08 -16.34 3.30
N ASP A 79 13.03 -15.44 3.06
CA ASP A 79 14.46 -15.69 3.10
C ASP A 79 15.11 -15.37 4.46
N ALA A 80 14.39 -14.70 5.35
CA ALA A 80 14.91 -14.37 6.66
C ALA A 80 15.22 -15.62 7.47
N VAL A 81 16.47 -15.75 7.93
CA VAL A 81 16.92 -16.85 8.79
C VAL A 81 16.87 -16.41 10.24
N LYS A 82 16.09 -17.11 11.05
CA LYS A 82 15.95 -16.87 12.49
C LYS A 82 17.13 -17.42 13.29
N GLU A 83 17.25 -17.03 14.56
CA GLU A 83 18.30 -17.49 15.45
C GLU A 83 18.33 -19.03 15.61
N ASN A 84 17.18 -19.70 15.52
CA ASN A 84 17.09 -21.15 15.57
C ASN A 84 17.47 -21.86 14.26
N GLY A 85 17.85 -21.09 13.20
CA GLY A 85 18.24 -21.57 11.88
C GLY A 85 17.07 -21.88 10.94
N THR A 86 15.81 -21.66 11.33
CA THR A 86 14.66 -21.83 10.44
C THR A 86 14.49 -20.60 9.54
N GLN A 87 14.06 -20.82 8.30
CA GLN A 87 13.83 -19.80 7.29
C GLN A 87 12.36 -19.36 7.30
N GLY A 88 12.14 -18.08 6.95
CA GLY A 88 10.83 -17.44 6.96
C GLY A 88 10.48 -16.77 8.29
N ALA A 89 10.26 -15.47 8.24
CA ALA A 89 9.96 -14.66 9.43
C ALA A 89 9.05 -13.47 9.13
N TRP A 90 8.29 -13.04 10.13
CA TRP A 90 7.67 -11.73 10.16
C TRP A 90 8.68 -10.70 10.64
N VAL A 91 8.98 -9.72 9.79
CA VAL A 91 10.07 -8.78 9.97
C VAL A 91 9.53 -7.38 10.18
N LEU A 92 10.00 -6.74 11.23
CA LEU A 92 9.97 -5.28 11.39
C LEU A 92 11.36 -4.76 11.04
N ASP A 93 11.50 -4.08 9.91
CA ASP A 93 12.78 -3.50 9.50
C ASP A 93 13.15 -2.32 10.37
N ALA A 94 14.45 -2.11 10.57
CA ALA A 94 14.94 -0.88 11.18
C ALA A 94 14.63 0.32 10.29
N GLY A 95 14.29 1.44 10.90
CA GLY A 95 14.03 2.69 10.20
C GLY A 95 12.80 3.43 10.69
N ASP A 96 12.38 4.40 9.91
CA ASP A 96 11.26 5.28 10.23
C ASP A 96 9.94 4.69 9.76
N TYR A 97 9.03 4.50 10.72
CA TYR A 97 7.64 4.17 10.51
C TYR A 97 6.84 5.47 10.59
N TYR A 98 6.07 5.75 9.55
CA TYR A 98 5.21 6.92 9.49
C TYR A 98 3.78 6.49 9.81
N PHE A 99 3.23 7.00 10.90
CA PHE A 99 1.84 6.83 11.27
C PHE A 99 1.06 8.05 10.80
N ALA A 100 -0.11 7.85 10.25
CA ALA A 100 -1.00 8.93 9.87
C ALA A 100 -2.45 8.59 10.13
N VAL A 101 -3.24 9.61 10.38
CA VAL A 101 -4.70 9.51 10.42
C VAL A 101 -5.29 10.18 9.18
N GLY A 102 -6.47 9.71 8.76
CA GLY A 102 -7.19 10.25 7.62
C GLY A 102 -8.57 9.62 7.48
N ASN A 103 -9.36 10.11 6.53
CA ASN A 103 -10.66 9.54 6.15
C ASN A 103 -10.51 8.37 5.16
N GLY A 104 -9.29 7.90 4.92
CA GLY A 104 -8.97 6.80 4.03
C GLY A 104 -7.48 6.74 3.71
N ALA A 105 -7.08 5.67 3.03
CA ALA A 105 -5.68 5.39 2.69
C ALA A 105 -5.02 6.50 1.85
N HIS A 106 -5.80 7.14 0.96
CA HIS A 106 -5.29 8.21 0.10
C HIS A 106 -4.90 9.45 0.90
N GLU A 107 -5.77 9.92 1.79
CA GLU A 107 -5.48 11.07 2.66
C GLU A 107 -4.31 10.74 3.60
N ALA A 108 -4.34 9.58 4.25
CA ALA A 108 -3.26 9.15 5.14
C ALA A 108 -1.90 9.09 4.43
N LEU A 109 -1.85 8.55 3.19
CA LEU A 109 -0.63 8.52 2.40
C LEU A 109 -0.15 9.93 2.05
N ASN A 110 -1.04 10.84 1.67
CA ASN A 110 -0.69 12.24 1.41
C ASN A 110 -0.20 12.95 2.68
N ASN A 111 -0.78 12.68 3.85
CA ASN A 111 -0.30 13.20 5.12
C ASN A 111 1.12 12.71 5.44
N ILE A 112 1.42 11.43 5.15
CA ILE A 112 2.77 10.86 5.27
C ILE A 112 3.73 11.55 4.29
N LEU A 113 3.33 11.75 3.04
CA LEU A 113 4.15 12.42 2.04
C LEU A 113 4.42 13.88 2.43
N ALA A 114 3.42 14.60 2.93
CA ALA A 114 3.58 15.94 3.47
C ALA A 114 4.59 15.96 4.64
N LYS A 115 4.53 14.95 5.53
CA LYS A 115 5.48 14.81 6.63
C LYS A 115 6.90 14.55 6.16
N LYS A 116 7.08 13.70 5.14
CA LYS A 116 8.39 13.35 4.58
C LYS A 116 9.04 14.51 3.83
N THR A 117 8.25 15.27 3.09
CA THR A 117 8.75 16.35 2.22
C THR A 117 8.77 17.72 2.92
N GLY A 118 8.01 17.89 4.00
CA GLY A 118 7.78 19.17 4.63
C GLY A 118 6.91 20.12 3.79
N SER A 119 6.22 19.63 2.76
CA SER A 119 5.38 20.41 1.86
C SER A 119 4.14 19.61 1.44
N THR A 120 3.05 20.31 1.15
CA THR A 120 1.85 19.78 0.50
C THR A 120 1.81 20.04 -1.00
N ASP A 121 2.86 20.62 -1.57
CA ASP A 121 2.94 20.87 -3.00
C ASP A 121 2.84 19.58 -3.81
N ASN A 122 2.01 19.59 -4.86
CA ASN A 122 1.72 18.45 -5.73
C ASN A 122 0.97 17.28 -5.07
N LEU A 123 0.51 17.42 -3.82
CA LEU A 123 -0.42 16.49 -3.21
C LEU A 123 -1.85 16.91 -3.57
N ILE A 124 -2.64 15.97 -4.06
CA ILE A 124 -3.96 16.24 -4.60
C ILE A 124 -5.00 15.52 -3.74
N ALA A 125 -5.95 16.26 -3.16
CA ALA A 125 -7.14 15.69 -2.55
C ALA A 125 -8.08 15.15 -3.64
N ILE A 126 -8.65 13.97 -3.43
CA ILE A 126 -9.63 13.38 -4.37
C ILE A 126 -11.07 13.80 -4.06
N ASN A 127 -11.29 14.36 -2.89
CA ASN A 127 -12.58 14.92 -2.48
C ASN A 127 -12.37 16.11 -1.53
N GLU A 128 -13.44 16.88 -1.32
CA GLU A 128 -13.40 18.11 -0.53
C GLU A 128 -13.23 17.88 0.98
N ASP A 129 -13.46 16.65 1.46
CA ASP A 129 -13.37 16.28 2.87
C ASP A 129 -11.94 15.91 3.30
N GLU A 130 -11.01 15.74 2.35
CA GLU A 130 -9.62 15.43 2.66
C GLU A 130 -8.86 16.68 3.15
N ASN A 131 -8.23 16.55 4.32
CA ASN A 131 -7.38 17.58 4.91
C ASN A 131 -5.93 17.13 4.91
N ILE A 132 -5.22 17.36 3.79
CA ILE A 132 -3.83 16.96 3.64
C ILE A 132 -2.91 17.88 4.42
N THR A 133 -2.27 17.34 5.46
CA THR A 133 -1.35 18.06 6.32
C THR A 133 -0.30 17.15 6.95
N ALA A 134 0.91 17.66 7.13
CA ALA A 134 1.97 16.98 7.86
C ALA A 134 1.65 16.78 9.37
N ASP A 135 0.72 17.55 9.91
CA ASP A 135 0.35 17.49 11.33
C ASP A 135 -0.46 16.23 11.67
N ASN A 136 -1.14 15.65 10.67
CA ASN A 136 -1.86 14.38 10.79
C ASN A 136 -0.94 13.16 10.66
N ALA A 137 0.37 13.35 10.60
CA ALA A 137 1.34 12.28 10.54
C ALA A 137 2.48 12.46 11.54
N ILE A 138 2.95 11.35 12.10
CA ILE A 138 4.04 11.32 13.07
C ILE A 138 5.03 10.21 12.71
N VAL A 139 6.28 10.34 13.14
CA VAL A 139 7.34 9.37 12.89
C VAL A 139 7.67 8.63 14.18
N TRP A 140 7.76 7.32 14.09
CA TRP A 140 8.34 6.46 15.11
C TRP A 140 9.52 5.68 14.48
N ASN A 141 10.66 5.64 15.17
CA ASN A 141 11.86 4.99 14.65
C ASN A 141 12.13 3.68 15.39
N LEU A 142 12.32 2.60 14.62
CA LEU A 142 12.83 1.34 15.11
C LEU A 142 14.34 1.28 14.84
N GLY A 143 15.14 1.30 15.92
CA GLY A 143 16.60 1.37 15.81
C GLY A 143 17.26 0.11 15.25
N GLU A 144 16.66 -1.06 15.50
CA GLU A 144 17.17 -2.36 15.07
C GLU A 144 16.06 -3.23 14.49
N LYS A 145 16.40 -3.99 13.43
CA LYS A 145 15.49 -4.99 12.81
C LYS A 145 15.03 -5.99 13.86
N ASN A 146 13.73 -6.29 13.87
CA ASN A 146 13.15 -7.36 14.69
C ASN A 146 12.53 -8.42 13.80
N GLN A 147 12.95 -9.66 13.91
CA GLN A 147 12.43 -10.80 13.15
C GLN A 147 12.09 -11.99 14.01
N GLU A 148 12.25 -11.89 15.34
CA GLU A 148 12.01 -13.01 16.26
C GLU A 148 10.66 -12.90 16.96
N THR A 149 10.26 -11.69 17.37
CA THR A 149 9.09 -11.48 18.25
C THR A 149 7.81 -12.06 17.70
N TYR A 150 7.53 -11.85 16.39
CA TYR A 150 6.30 -12.31 15.74
C TYR A 150 6.48 -13.56 14.90
N SER A 151 7.64 -14.23 15.01
CA SER A 151 8.01 -15.38 14.18
C SER A 151 8.08 -16.70 14.94
N VAL A 152 7.58 -16.75 16.16
CA VAL A 152 7.52 -18.01 16.94
C VAL A 152 6.62 -19.01 16.23
N GLY A 153 7.19 -20.17 15.83
CA GLY A 153 6.46 -21.21 15.09
C GLY A 153 6.19 -20.88 13.62
N VAL A 154 6.71 -19.75 13.11
CA VAL A 154 6.63 -19.37 11.69
C VAL A 154 7.83 -19.99 10.95
N GLU A 155 7.56 -20.53 9.75
CA GLU A 155 8.59 -21.05 8.84
C GLU A 155 8.13 -20.90 7.39
N ASN A 156 9.05 -20.95 6.43
CA ASN A 156 8.70 -20.99 5.02
C ASN A 156 8.22 -22.39 4.62
N ALA A 157 6.92 -22.63 4.84
CA ALA A 157 6.30 -23.93 4.56
C ALA A 157 6.23 -24.26 3.05
N LEU A 158 6.46 -23.28 2.16
CA LEU A 158 6.41 -23.45 0.71
C LEU A 158 7.80 -23.48 0.07
N GLN A 159 8.87 -23.44 0.84
CA GLN A 159 10.23 -23.43 0.34
C GLN A 159 10.52 -24.57 -0.63
N ASP A 160 10.06 -25.77 -0.32
CA ASP A 160 10.25 -26.96 -1.15
C ASP A 160 9.38 -26.94 -2.41
N ALA A 161 8.36 -26.10 -2.46
CA ALA A 161 7.43 -25.95 -3.59
C ALA A 161 7.79 -24.77 -4.52
N ASP A 162 8.84 -24.00 -4.22
CA ASP A 162 9.29 -22.93 -5.06
C ASP A 162 9.69 -23.46 -6.46
N ILE A 163 9.13 -22.84 -7.52
CA ILE A 163 9.39 -23.24 -8.90
C ILE A 163 10.89 -23.19 -9.24
N ASN A 164 11.64 -22.32 -8.61
CA ASN A 164 13.08 -22.18 -8.81
C ASN A 164 13.88 -23.41 -8.36
N ASN A 165 13.29 -24.31 -7.56
CA ASN A 165 13.88 -25.60 -7.22
C ASN A 165 13.76 -26.63 -8.36
N PHE A 166 12.92 -26.39 -9.38
CA PHE A 166 12.60 -27.38 -10.41
C PHE A 166 13.00 -26.97 -11.83
N ILE A 167 13.48 -25.74 -12.02
CA ILE A 167 13.87 -25.20 -13.32
C ILE A 167 15.32 -24.70 -13.29
N GLU A 168 16.03 -24.82 -14.43
CA GLU A 168 17.43 -24.39 -14.55
C GLU A 168 17.57 -22.86 -14.56
N ASN A 169 16.56 -22.14 -15.04
CA ASN A 169 16.56 -20.68 -15.08
C ASN A 169 15.69 -20.15 -13.97
N THR A 170 16.28 -19.35 -13.12
CA THR A 170 15.57 -18.69 -12.02
C THR A 170 14.46 -17.80 -12.54
N VAL A 171 13.25 -18.00 -12.01
CA VAL A 171 12.14 -17.07 -12.20
C VAL A 171 12.39 -15.87 -11.29
N GLU A 172 12.52 -14.68 -11.88
CA GLU A 172 12.51 -13.43 -11.11
C GLU A 172 11.06 -13.08 -10.74
N TYR A 173 10.81 -12.98 -9.43
CA TYR A 173 9.51 -12.49 -8.95
C TYR A 173 9.45 -10.97 -9.09
N THR A 174 8.28 -10.47 -9.49
CA THR A 174 8.06 -9.03 -9.67
C THR A 174 8.12 -8.30 -8.34
N THR A 175 8.94 -7.26 -8.27
CA THR A 175 9.05 -6.37 -7.12
C THR A 175 8.51 -4.98 -7.44
N ARG A 176 8.29 -4.13 -6.43
CA ARG A 176 7.87 -2.73 -6.64
C ARG A 176 8.90 -1.95 -7.46
N SER A 177 10.18 -2.22 -7.25
CA SER A 177 11.28 -1.52 -7.92
C SER A 177 11.37 -1.82 -9.42
N ASP A 178 10.79 -2.92 -9.88
CA ASP A 178 10.87 -3.36 -11.27
C ASP A 178 9.51 -3.47 -11.99
N TRP A 179 8.45 -2.88 -11.44
CA TRP A 179 7.14 -2.86 -12.08
C TRP A 179 7.17 -2.35 -13.53
N SER A 180 8.07 -1.44 -13.84
CA SER A 180 8.28 -0.99 -15.22
C SER A 180 8.80 -2.09 -16.16
N LYS A 181 9.43 -3.14 -15.62
CA LYS A 181 9.90 -4.31 -16.36
C LYS A 181 8.80 -5.35 -16.59
N GLY A 182 7.76 -5.38 -15.72
CA GLY A 182 6.63 -6.29 -15.82
C GLY A 182 5.73 -6.02 -17.03
N TRP A 183 5.78 -4.80 -17.59
CA TRP A 183 5.15 -4.45 -18.85
C TRP A 183 6.22 -4.41 -19.92
N THR A 184 6.32 -5.46 -20.72
CA THR A 184 7.03 -5.32 -22.00
C THR A 184 6.23 -4.29 -22.80
N PRO A 185 6.80 -3.11 -23.12
CA PRO A 185 6.13 -2.17 -23.98
C PRO A 185 5.77 -2.93 -25.26
N VAL A 186 4.50 -3.04 -25.58
CA VAL A 186 4.09 -3.53 -26.88
C VAL A 186 4.64 -2.49 -27.86
N GLU A 187 5.72 -2.84 -28.57
CA GLU A 187 6.22 -2.00 -29.64
C GLU A 187 5.04 -1.75 -30.58
N ALA A 188 4.75 -0.50 -30.84
CA ALA A 188 3.73 -0.11 -31.79
C ALA A 188 4.08 -0.79 -33.12
N ILE A 189 3.28 -1.79 -33.52
CA ILE A 189 3.43 -2.42 -34.82
C ILE A 189 3.05 -1.36 -35.83
N THR A 190 4.04 -0.83 -36.57
CA THR A 190 3.77 0.00 -37.75
C THR A 190 3.21 -0.93 -38.81
N PRO A 191 1.93 -0.77 -39.20
CA PRO A 191 1.36 -1.64 -40.21
C PRO A 191 2.17 -1.58 -41.50
N THR A 192 2.52 -2.71 -42.07
CA THR A 192 3.13 -2.75 -43.39
C THR A 192 2.13 -2.35 -44.46
N GLU A 193 2.60 -1.90 -45.64
CA GLU A 193 1.70 -1.58 -46.77
C GLU A 193 0.81 -2.78 -47.10
N GLU A 194 1.30 -4.00 -46.98
CA GLU A 194 0.55 -5.24 -47.25
C GLU A 194 -0.58 -5.46 -46.21
N MET A 195 -0.33 -5.17 -44.94
CA MET A 195 -1.36 -5.16 -43.90
C MET A 195 -2.41 -4.08 -44.13
N MET A 196 -1.99 -2.89 -44.56
CA MET A 196 -2.90 -1.78 -44.88
C MET A 196 -3.77 -2.10 -46.11
N VAL A 197 -3.22 -2.76 -47.13
CA VAL A 197 -3.99 -3.21 -48.29
C VAL A 197 -5.08 -4.18 -47.87
N GLY A 198 -4.80 -5.15 -46.97
CA GLY A 198 -5.79 -6.04 -46.42
C GLY A 198 -6.91 -5.38 -45.62
N LEU A 199 -6.56 -4.26 -44.93
CA LEU A 199 -7.53 -3.46 -44.15
C LEU A 199 -8.36 -2.51 -45.02
N THR A 200 -7.77 -1.96 -46.09
CA THR A 200 -8.43 -0.94 -46.94
C THR A 200 -9.18 -1.52 -48.11
N ASN A 201 -8.85 -2.76 -48.54
CA ASN A 201 -9.53 -3.42 -49.65
C ASN A 201 -10.82 -4.15 -49.26
N ASN A 202 -11.22 -4.13 -48.02
CA ASN A 202 -12.55 -4.58 -47.62
C ASN A 202 -13.59 -3.47 -47.92
N THR A 203 -13.75 -3.15 -49.21
CA THR A 203 -14.98 -2.51 -49.66
C THR A 203 -16.07 -3.60 -49.66
N TYR A 204 -16.68 -3.78 -48.51
CA TYR A 204 -17.91 -4.51 -48.40
C TYR A 204 -18.99 -3.61 -49.00
N SER A 205 -19.28 -3.81 -50.29
CA SER A 205 -20.46 -3.21 -50.91
C SER A 205 -21.63 -4.13 -50.61
N LEU A 206 -22.46 -3.75 -49.65
CA LEU A 206 -23.72 -4.43 -49.34
C LEU A 206 -24.70 -4.42 -50.55
N THR A 207 -24.41 -3.62 -51.60
CA THR A 207 -25.23 -3.51 -52.82
C THR A 207 -24.88 -4.58 -53.85
N GLU A 208 -23.79 -5.32 -53.69
CA GLU A 208 -23.38 -6.37 -54.67
C GLU A 208 -23.71 -7.77 -54.22
N ASN A 209 -24.27 -7.94 -53.03
CA ASN A 209 -24.65 -9.25 -52.54
C ASN A 209 -26.14 -9.51 -52.84
N SER A 210 -26.40 -9.96 -54.08
CA SER A 210 -27.75 -10.29 -54.57
C SER A 210 -28.40 -11.44 -53.78
N ASP A 211 -27.65 -12.15 -52.94
CA ASP A 211 -28.14 -13.31 -52.18
C ASP A 211 -28.89 -12.89 -50.89
N TYR A 212 -28.93 -11.60 -50.56
CA TYR A 212 -29.64 -11.07 -49.39
C TYR A 212 -30.86 -10.20 -49.74
N ASN A 213 -31.30 -10.19 -51.00
CA ASN A 213 -32.47 -9.43 -51.46
C ASN A 213 -33.67 -10.32 -51.78
N GLU A 214 -33.90 -11.41 -51.03
CA GLU A 214 -35.17 -12.11 -51.03
C GLU A 214 -35.96 -11.91 -49.73
#